data_b9e32f0093d77616f48d27be806e953c
#
_entry.id   b9e32f0093d77616f48d27be806e953c
#
_cell.length_a   1.000
_cell.length_b   1.000
_cell.length_c   1.000
_cell.angle_alpha   90.00
_cell.angle_beta   90.00
_cell.angle_gamma   90.00
#
_symmetry.space_group_name_H-M   'P 1'
#
loop_
_entity.id
_entity.type
_entity.pdbx_description
1 polymer ?
#
loop_
_entity_poly.entity_id
_entity_poly.type
_entity_poly.pdbx_seq_one_letter_code
_entity_poly.pdbx_strand_id
1 'polypeptide(L)'
;HDFAEALALAVDRRSLIDGVVISGGEPTAVPGLADAIAAVHETTGLPVGLHTCGYSPARIGRLLERAESTPDWVGLDIKALPRHMPEVTGCAAAVSGRVWDSLHLLVDAGVDLQLRTTLWRDSVISQHLPELQHLVSEQGFDLVIQQARAADGSPFQLV
;
A
#
# COMPACT_ATOMS: atom_id res chain seq x y z
N HIS A 1 18.22 3.39 6.86
CA HIS A 1 18.89 4.05 5.73
C HIS A 1 18.28 5.43 5.55
N ASP A 2 19.13 6.43 5.30
CA ASP A 2 18.69 7.77 4.94
C ASP A 2 18.10 7.75 3.52
N PHE A 3 17.03 8.52 3.28
CA PHE A 3 16.40 8.63 1.96
C PHE A 3 17.40 9.09 0.89
N ALA A 4 18.30 10.02 1.22
CA ALA A 4 19.30 10.52 0.30
C ALA A 4 20.28 9.40 -0.16
N GLU A 5 20.68 8.51 0.74
CA GLU A 5 21.53 7.36 0.40
C GLU A 5 20.79 6.37 -0.51
N ALA A 6 19.51 6.10 -0.21
CA ALA A 6 18.67 5.23 -1.03
C ALA A 6 18.45 5.82 -2.43
N LEU A 7 18.20 7.12 -2.53
CA LEU A 7 18.04 7.82 -3.81
C LEU A 7 19.33 7.78 -4.63
N ALA A 8 20.49 8.05 -4.02
CA ALA A 8 21.78 7.98 -4.69
C ALA A 8 22.05 6.57 -5.24
N LEU A 9 21.71 5.52 -4.46
CA LEU A 9 21.81 4.14 -4.91
C LEU A 9 20.89 3.85 -6.11
N ALA A 10 19.65 4.34 -6.08
CA ALA A 10 18.71 4.18 -7.18
C ALA A 10 19.21 4.86 -8.47
N VAL A 11 19.79 6.05 -8.36
CA VAL A 11 20.44 6.75 -9.48
C VAL A 11 21.60 5.93 -10.06
N ASP A 12 22.48 5.39 -9.20
CA ASP A 12 23.64 4.59 -9.61
C ASP A 12 23.21 3.28 -10.31
N ARG A 13 22.09 2.71 -9.90
CA ARG A 13 21.57 1.44 -10.37
C ARG A 13 20.42 1.54 -11.36
N ARG A 14 20.07 2.74 -11.83
CA ARG A 14 18.87 2.98 -12.66
C ARG A 14 18.78 2.14 -13.94
N SER A 15 19.91 1.67 -14.47
CA SER A 15 19.93 0.77 -15.64
C SER A 15 19.73 -0.71 -15.31
N LEU A 16 19.65 -1.06 -14.02
CA LEU A 16 19.53 -2.42 -13.50
C LEU A 16 18.22 -2.68 -12.77
N ILE A 17 17.39 -1.64 -12.58
CA ILE A 17 16.12 -1.70 -11.85
C ILE A 17 15.00 -1.12 -12.71
N ASP A 18 13.79 -1.66 -12.57
CA ASP A 18 12.61 -1.26 -13.34
C ASP A 18 11.79 -0.16 -12.65
N GLY A 19 12.06 0.12 -11.38
CA GLY A 19 11.35 1.12 -10.59
C GLY A 19 11.83 1.18 -9.15
N VAL A 20 11.31 2.15 -8.41
CA VAL A 20 11.57 2.34 -6.98
C VAL A 20 10.28 2.16 -6.20
N VAL A 21 10.27 1.27 -5.21
CA VAL A 21 9.11 1.08 -4.34
C VAL A 21 9.35 1.70 -2.98
N ILE A 22 8.50 2.66 -2.60
CA ILE A 22 8.50 3.26 -1.27
C ILE A 22 7.61 2.42 -0.37
N SER A 23 8.21 1.89 0.70
CA SER A 23 7.56 0.97 1.63
C SER A 23 8.12 1.18 3.05
N GLY A 24 7.68 0.35 3.99
CA GLY A 24 8.13 0.35 5.38
C GLY A 24 7.19 1.13 6.30
N GLY A 25 6.89 0.63 7.48
CA GLY A 25 5.86 1.21 8.36
C GLY A 25 4.58 1.54 7.59
N GLU A 26 4.17 2.80 7.65
CA GLU A 26 3.12 3.36 6.78
C GLU A 26 3.68 4.63 6.12
N PRO A 27 4.07 4.59 4.83
CA PRO A 27 4.71 5.72 4.16
C PRO A 27 3.86 6.99 4.15
N THR A 28 2.53 6.86 4.00
CA THR A 28 1.63 8.02 4.02
C THR A 28 1.59 8.74 5.38
N ALA A 29 2.13 8.13 6.45
CA ALA A 29 2.30 8.79 7.74
C ALA A 29 3.49 9.77 7.77
N VAL A 30 4.45 9.58 6.86
CA VAL A 30 5.71 10.35 6.86
C VAL A 30 5.50 11.70 6.16
N PRO A 31 5.83 12.84 6.81
CA PRO A 31 5.92 14.12 6.14
C PRO A 31 6.95 14.08 5.01
N GLY A 32 6.68 14.74 3.88
CA GLY A 32 7.61 14.79 2.75
C GLY A 32 7.53 13.61 1.79
N LEU A 33 6.55 12.68 1.94
CA LEU A 33 6.38 11.57 0.99
C LEU A 33 6.17 12.07 -0.45
N ALA A 34 5.36 13.11 -0.64
CA ALA A 34 5.13 13.70 -1.95
C ALA A 34 6.43 14.20 -2.60
N ASP A 35 7.26 14.88 -1.83
CA ASP A 35 8.55 15.39 -2.31
C ASP A 35 9.55 14.25 -2.57
N ALA A 36 9.46 13.16 -1.78
CA ALA A 36 10.28 11.98 -2.00
C ALA A 36 9.92 11.28 -3.33
N ILE A 37 8.62 11.12 -3.64
CA ILE A 37 8.17 10.56 -4.92
C ILE A 37 8.65 11.45 -6.07
N ALA A 38 8.42 12.77 -5.99
CA ALA A 38 8.86 13.73 -7.00
C ALA A 38 10.38 13.68 -7.22
N ALA A 39 11.17 13.59 -6.14
CA ALA A 39 12.63 13.50 -6.23
C ALA A 39 13.09 12.21 -6.94
N VAL A 40 12.41 11.07 -6.72
CA VAL A 40 12.73 9.83 -7.45
C VAL A 40 12.43 10.00 -8.94
N HIS A 41 11.26 10.49 -9.31
CA HIS A 41 10.90 10.75 -10.71
C HIS A 41 11.92 11.67 -11.40
N GLU A 42 12.22 12.81 -10.76
CA GLU A 42 13.10 13.85 -11.32
C GLU A 42 14.54 13.34 -11.51
N THR A 43 15.06 12.62 -10.51
CA THR A 43 16.50 12.26 -10.53
C THR A 43 16.80 10.97 -11.25
N THR A 44 15.86 10.01 -11.27
CA THR A 44 16.08 8.67 -11.85
C THR A 44 15.35 8.49 -13.18
N GLY A 45 14.21 9.15 -13.38
CA GLY A 45 13.28 8.88 -14.47
C GLY A 45 12.57 7.52 -14.37
N LEU A 46 12.67 6.85 -13.22
CA LEU A 46 12.06 5.54 -12.97
C LEU A 46 10.65 5.69 -12.39
N PRO A 47 9.74 4.74 -12.69
CA PRO A 47 8.44 4.69 -12.06
C PRO A 47 8.56 4.46 -10.55
N VAL A 48 7.60 5.02 -9.79
CA VAL A 48 7.54 4.91 -8.33
C VAL A 48 6.32 4.09 -7.92
N GLY A 49 6.58 3.00 -7.21
CA GLY A 49 5.58 2.23 -6.50
C GLY A 49 5.42 2.69 -5.05
N LEU A 50 4.21 2.59 -4.50
CA LEU A 50 3.91 2.88 -3.11
C LEU A 50 3.19 1.70 -2.46
N HIS A 51 3.70 1.18 -1.34
CA HIS A 51 2.96 0.25 -0.50
C HIS A 51 2.29 1.01 0.66
N THR A 52 0.98 0.92 0.80
CA THR A 52 0.24 1.59 1.87
C THR A 52 -0.98 0.79 2.32
N CYS A 53 -1.40 0.96 3.56
CA CYS A 53 -2.68 0.45 4.03
C CYS A 53 -3.85 1.40 3.78
N GLY A 54 -3.62 2.55 3.15
CA GLY A 54 -4.67 3.49 2.75
C GLY A 54 -5.48 4.09 3.89
N TYR A 55 -4.94 4.13 5.12
CA TYR A 55 -5.69 4.59 6.30
C TYR A 55 -6.08 6.08 6.26
N SER A 56 -5.46 6.85 5.40
CA SER A 56 -5.65 8.30 5.32
C SER A 56 -5.96 8.77 3.88
N PRO A 57 -7.25 8.77 3.47
CA PRO A 57 -7.66 9.27 2.17
C PRO A 57 -7.16 10.70 1.89
N ALA A 58 -7.18 11.57 2.92
CA ALA A 58 -6.69 12.94 2.79
C ALA A 58 -5.20 13.04 2.44
N ARG A 59 -4.37 12.09 2.89
CA ARG A 59 -2.94 12.04 2.55
C ARG A 59 -2.73 11.45 1.16
N ILE A 60 -3.50 10.43 0.80
CA ILE A 60 -3.54 9.91 -0.58
C ILE A 60 -3.93 11.02 -1.54
N GLY A 61 -5.02 11.75 -1.27
CA GLY A 61 -5.45 12.86 -2.10
C GLY A 61 -4.35 13.90 -2.35
N ARG A 62 -3.56 14.24 -1.33
CA ARG A 62 -2.43 15.17 -1.48
C ARG A 62 -1.32 14.66 -2.42
N LEU A 63 -1.08 13.35 -2.46
CA LEU A 63 -0.12 12.79 -3.41
C LEU A 63 -0.60 12.95 -4.85
N LEU A 64 -1.92 12.90 -5.05
CA LEU A 64 -2.58 12.97 -6.35
C LEU A 64 -2.81 14.41 -6.85
N GLU A 65 -2.52 15.44 -6.04
CA GLU A 65 -2.68 16.85 -6.43
C GLU A 65 -1.72 17.28 -7.55
N ARG A 66 -0.57 16.63 -7.67
CA ARG A 66 0.48 16.96 -8.64
C ARG A 66 0.99 15.70 -9.32
N ALA A 67 1.16 15.74 -10.63
CA ALA A 67 1.64 14.60 -11.41
C ALA A 67 3.00 14.05 -10.90
N GLU A 68 3.93 14.94 -10.54
CA GLU A 68 5.26 14.55 -10.05
C GLU A 68 5.25 13.86 -8.69
N SER A 69 4.20 14.03 -7.88
CA SER A 69 4.04 13.37 -6.58
C SER A 69 3.08 12.17 -6.62
N THR A 70 2.45 11.93 -7.76
CA THR A 70 1.56 10.78 -7.96
C THR A 70 2.40 9.53 -8.18
N PRO A 71 2.22 8.45 -7.38
CA PRO A 71 2.88 7.19 -7.64
C PRO A 71 2.33 6.55 -8.93
N ASP A 72 3.19 5.88 -9.70
CA ASP A 72 2.77 5.17 -10.93
C ASP A 72 1.98 3.90 -10.59
N TRP A 73 2.30 3.30 -9.45
CA TRP A 73 1.67 2.07 -8.98
C TRP A 73 1.48 2.09 -7.47
N VAL A 74 0.36 1.54 -6.99
CA VAL A 74 0.09 1.40 -5.55
C VAL A 74 -0.29 -0.04 -5.20
N GLY A 75 0.49 -0.63 -4.28
CA GLY A 75 0.10 -1.84 -3.56
C GLY A 75 -0.72 -1.45 -2.33
N LEU A 76 -2.04 -1.57 -2.42
CA LEU A 76 -2.97 -1.22 -1.36
C LEU A 76 -3.30 -2.43 -0.49
N ASP A 77 -2.94 -2.37 0.79
CA ASP A 77 -3.18 -3.45 1.75
C ASP A 77 -4.58 -3.34 2.36
N ILE A 78 -5.47 -4.23 1.96
CA ILE A 78 -6.80 -4.37 2.55
C ILE A 78 -6.72 -5.41 3.66
N LYS A 79 -6.69 -4.95 4.90
CA LYS A 79 -6.39 -5.79 6.07
C LYS A 79 -7.59 -6.58 6.59
N ALA A 80 -8.81 -6.16 6.28
CA ALA A 80 -10.05 -6.86 6.62
C ALA A 80 -11.25 -6.23 5.93
N LEU A 81 -12.40 -6.89 6.04
CA LEU A 81 -13.69 -6.25 5.77
C LEU A 81 -13.92 -5.07 6.71
N PRO A 82 -14.65 -4.01 6.31
CA PRO A 82 -14.85 -2.80 7.14
C PRO A 82 -15.30 -3.12 8.57
N ARG A 83 -16.22 -4.07 8.75
CA ARG A 83 -16.73 -4.46 10.07
C ARG A 83 -15.71 -5.15 10.97
N HIS A 84 -14.66 -5.76 10.38
CA HIS A 84 -13.61 -6.46 11.11
C HIS A 84 -12.32 -5.64 11.26
N MET A 85 -12.23 -4.46 10.61
CA MET A 85 -11.05 -3.60 10.72
C MET A 85 -10.69 -3.23 12.16
N PRO A 86 -11.65 -2.90 13.06
CA PRO A 86 -11.31 -2.61 14.45
C PRO A 86 -10.64 -3.78 15.17
N GLU A 87 -11.08 -5.00 14.93
CA GLU A 87 -10.52 -6.21 15.53
C GLU A 87 -9.11 -6.49 15.01
N VAL A 88 -8.90 -6.37 13.70
CA VAL A 88 -7.63 -6.71 13.06
C VAL A 88 -6.55 -5.65 13.28
N THR A 89 -6.93 -4.38 13.29
CA THR A 89 -5.97 -3.25 13.30
C THR A 89 -6.00 -2.40 14.56
N GLY A 90 -6.98 -2.59 15.43
CA GLY A 90 -7.21 -1.73 16.60
C GLY A 90 -7.74 -0.34 16.29
N CYS A 91 -8.15 -0.07 15.05
CA CYS A 91 -8.69 1.25 14.66
C CYS A 91 -10.08 1.48 15.26
N ALA A 92 -10.48 2.76 15.36
CA ALA A 92 -11.87 3.08 15.71
C ALA A 92 -12.83 2.70 14.57
N ALA A 93 -14.03 2.22 14.92
CA ALA A 93 -15.04 1.81 13.93
C ALA A 93 -15.38 2.93 12.91
N ALA A 94 -15.34 4.20 13.34
CA ALA A 94 -15.61 5.36 12.50
C ALA A 94 -14.62 5.55 11.34
N VAL A 95 -13.47 4.85 11.36
CA VAL A 95 -12.43 4.96 10.31
C VAL A 95 -12.21 3.65 9.56
N SER A 96 -12.99 2.63 9.84
CA SER A 96 -12.84 1.29 9.27
C SER A 96 -13.05 1.24 7.74
N GLY A 97 -13.78 2.20 7.16
CA GLY A 97 -14.02 2.31 5.72
C GLY A 97 -12.97 3.10 4.94
N ARG A 98 -12.02 3.78 5.60
CA ARG A 98 -11.10 4.71 4.94
C ARG A 98 -10.22 4.10 3.85
N VAL A 99 -9.88 2.83 3.96
CA VAL A 99 -9.12 2.15 2.90
C VAL A 99 -9.89 2.12 1.58
N TRP A 100 -11.21 1.98 1.64
CA TRP A 100 -12.09 2.00 0.46
C TRP A 100 -12.21 3.41 -0.12
N ASP A 101 -12.27 4.45 0.73
CA ASP A 101 -12.22 5.84 0.28
C ASP A 101 -10.89 6.12 -0.45
N SER A 102 -9.77 5.61 0.08
CA SER A 102 -8.46 5.71 -0.57
C SER A 102 -8.40 4.94 -1.89
N LEU A 103 -9.01 3.75 -1.95
CA LEU A 103 -9.12 2.98 -3.20
C LEU A 103 -9.84 3.79 -4.28
N HIS A 104 -10.98 4.38 -3.97
CA HIS A 104 -11.75 5.18 -4.94
C HIS A 104 -10.94 6.37 -5.45
N LEU A 105 -10.24 7.11 -4.57
CA LEU A 105 -9.37 8.21 -4.98
C LEU A 105 -8.27 7.77 -5.97
N LEU A 106 -7.64 6.61 -5.72
CA LEU A 106 -6.60 6.07 -6.57
C LEU A 106 -7.16 5.58 -7.91
N VAL A 107 -8.33 4.95 -7.91
CA VAL A 107 -9.04 4.55 -9.14
C VAL A 107 -9.41 5.76 -10.00
N ASP A 108 -10.00 6.78 -9.38
CA ASP A 108 -10.41 8.01 -10.06
C ASP A 108 -9.21 8.76 -10.66
N ALA A 109 -8.04 8.65 -10.03
CA ALA A 109 -6.79 9.23 -10.52
C ALA A 109 -6.10 8.39 -11.62
N GLY A 110 -6.60 7.18 -11.91
CA GLY A 110 -6.03 6.29 -12.92
C GLY A 110 -4.68 5.68 -12.53
N VAL A 111 -4.38 5.56 -11.24
CA VAL A 111 -3.16 4.93 -10.73
C VAL A 111 -3.25 3.41 -10.91
N ASP A 112 -2.18 2.77 -11.36
CA ASP A 112 -2.12 1.31 -11.41
C ASP A 112 -2.17 0.71 -10.01
N LEU A 113 -3.06 -0.27 -9.79
CA LEU A 113 -3.35 -0.81 -8.46
C LEU A 113 -3.17 -2.31 -8.37
N GLN A 114 -2.60 -2.73 -7.25
CA GLN A 114 -2.64 -4.11 -6.77
C GLN A 114 -3.26 -4.14 -5.38
N LEU A 115 -4.45 -4.73 -5.24
CA LEU A 115 -5.09 -4.91 -3.95
C LEU A 115 -4.54 -6.18 -3.30
N ARG A 116 -4.09 -6.08 -2.04
CA ARG A 116 -3.41 -7.16 -1.34
C ARG A 116 -4.01 -7.37 0.04
N THR A 117 -3.94 -8.59 0.52
CA THR A 117 -4.22 -8.94 1.92
C THR A 117 -3.19 -9.91 2.45
N THR A 118 -2.94 -9.89 3.75
CA THR A 118 -2.01 -10.80 4.40
C THR A 118 -2.78 -11.73 5.32
N LEU A 119 -2.64 -13.03 5.09
CA LEU A 119 -3.29 -14.07 5.88
C LEU A 119 -2.32 -14.70 6.88
N TRP A 120 -2.86 -15.08 8.02
CA TRP A 120 -2.25 -16.03 8.95
C TRP A 120 -3.32 -17.02 9.43
N ARG A 121 -2.88 -18.17 9.94
CA ARG A 121 -3.80 -19.23 10.38
C ARG A 121 -4.79 -18.67 11.41
N ASP A 122 -6.06 -19.05 11.26
CA ASP A 122 -7.17 -18.74 12.16
C ASP A 122 -7.46 -17.22 12.31
N SER A 123 -6.94 -16.41 11.40
CA SER A 123 -7.24 -14.97 11.38
C SER A 123 -8.71 -14.73 10.96
N VAL A 124 -9.27 -13.63 11.45
CA VAL A 124 -10.61 -13.17 11.00
C VAL A 124 -10.65 -13.02 9.49
N ILE A 125 -9.55 -12.59 8.87
CA ILE A 125 -9.46 -12.45 7.41
C ILE A 125 -9.56 -13.82 6.73
N SER A 126 -8.88 -14.86 7.26
CA SER A 126 -8.91 -16.20 6.66
C SER A 126 -10.32 -16.82 6.70
N GLN A 127 -11.09 -16.51 7.75
CA GLN A 127 -12.49 -16.97 7.89
C GLN A 127 -13.44 -16.29 6.92
N HIS A 128 -13.16 -15.03 6.54
CA HIS A 128 -14.01 -14.20 5.68
C HIS A 128 -13.36 -13.88 4.32
N LEU A 129 -12.34 -14.64 3.92
CA LEU A 129 -11.61 -14.39 2.68
C LEU A 129 -12.51 -14.41 1.44
N PRO A 130 -13.44 -15.36 1.25
CA PRO A 130 -14.30 -15.36 0.08
C PRO A 130 -15.16 -14.09 -0.04
N GLU A 131 -15.63 -13.55 1.08
CA GLU A 131 -16.40 -12.31 1.10
C GLU A 131 -15.52 -11.10 0.76
N LEU A 132 -14.28 -11.05 1.28
CA LEU A 132 -13.35 -9.98 0.94
C LEU A 132 -12.97 -10.04 -0.56
N GLN A 133 -12.73 -11.23 -1.11
CA GLN A 133 -12.47 -11.41 -2.53
C GLN A 133 -13.66 -10.95 -3.39
N HIS A 134 -14.88 -11.28 -2.98
CA HIS A 134 -16.08 -10.82 -3.67
C HIS A 134 -16.19 -9.28 -3.66
N LEU A 135 -16.01 -8.65 -2.51
CA LEU A 135 -16.06 -7.20 -2.37
C LEU A 135 -15.00 -6.49 -3.23
N VAL A 136 -13.79 -7.06 -3.31
CA VAL A 136 -12.71 -6.55 -4.17
C VAL A 136 -13.05 -6.74 -5.66
N SER A 137 -13.65 -7.89 -6.02
CA SER A 137 -14.04 -8.17 -7.40
C SER A 137 -15.16 -7.25 -7.90
N GLU A 138 -16.07 -6.82 -7.02
CA GLU A 138 -17.08 -5.80 -7.34
C GLU A 138 -16.47 -4.44 -7.70
N GLN A 139 -15.24 -4.16 -7.24
CA GLN A 139 -14.48 -2.98 -7.62
C GLN A 139 -13.67 -3.17 -8.92
N GLY A 140 -13.76 -4.34 -9.54
CA GLY A 140 -13.05 -4.66 -10.79
C GLY A 140 -11.61 -5.14 -10.60
N PHE A 141 -11.22 -5.57 -9.39
CA PHE A 141 -9.86 -6.02 -9.07
C PHE A 141 -9.81 -7.46 -8.59
N ASP A 142 -8.62 -8.06 -8.74
CA ASP A 142 -8.26 -9.30 -8.08
C ASP A 142 -7.53 -9.01 -6.75
N LEU A 143 -7.79 -9.84 -5.73
CA LEU A 143 -7.13 -9.74 -4.44
C LEU A 143 -5.89 -10.64 -4.39
N VAL A 144 -4.71 -10.04 -4.30
CA VAL A 144 -3.45 -10.77 -4.09
C VAL A 144 -3.34 -11.19 -2.63
N ILE A 145 -3.18 -12.48 -2.41
CA ILE A 145 -3.06 -13.06 -1.07
C ILE A 145 -1.60 -13.27 -0.73
N GLN A 146 -1.17 -12.68 0.38
CA GLN A 146 0.15 -12.85 0.95
C GLN A 146 0.06 -13.69 2.24
N GLN A 147 1.05 -14.56 2.47
CA GLN A 147 1.16 -15.30 3.72
C GLN A 147 1.99 -14.49 4.71
N ALA A 148 1.46 -14.31 5.92
CA ALA A 148 2.22 -13.69 7.01
C ALA A 148 3.48 -14.51 7.31
N ARG A 149 4.59 -13.82 7.57
CA ARG A 149 5.87 -14.42 7.95
C ARG A 149 6.29 -13.97 9.33
N ALA A 150 6.90 -14.87 10.10
CA ALA A 150 7.57 -14.55 11.34
C ALA A 150 8.86 -13.76 11.06
N ALA A 151 9.48 -13.20 12.11
CA ALA A 151 10.71 -12.39 11.98
C ALA A 151 11.90 -13.16 11.37
N ASP A 152 11.91 -14.48 11.49
CA ASP A 152 12.90 -15.37 10.88
C ASP A 152 12.57 -15.78 9.42
N GLY A 153 11.47 -15.24 8.86
CA GLY A 153 11.01 -15.53 7.50
C GLY A 153 10.20 -16.81 7.36
N SER A 154 10.02 -17.60 8.42
CA SER A 154 9.14 -18.77 8.42
C SER A 154 7.65 -18.35 8.29
N PRO A 155 6.75 -19.23 7.84
CA PRO A 155 5.32 -18.94 7.88
C PRO A 155 4.87 -18.61 9.30
N PHE A 156 4.15 -17.50 9.46
CA PHE A 156 3.63 -17.09 10.76
C PHE A 156 2.60 -18.12 11.26
N GLN A 157 2.83 -18.65 12.46
CA GLN A 157 1.88 -19.50 13.16
C GLN A 157 1.59 -18.83 14.53
N LEU A 158 0.29 -18.61 14.81
CA LEU A 158 -0.12 -18.30 16.17
C LEU A 158 0.13 -19.55 17.02
N VAL A 159 0.87 -19.38 18.11
CA VAL A 159 1.09 -20.41 19.13
C VAL A 159 -0.13 -20.51 20.02
#